data_864fb515752d4d067b633a0a4bb7c98a
#
_entry.id   864fb515752d4d067b633a0a4bb7c98a
#
_cell.length_a   1.000
_cell.length_b   1.000
_cell.length_c   1.000
_cell.angle_alpha   90.00
_cell.angle_beta   90.00
_cell.angle_gamma   90.00
#
_symmetry.space_group_name_H-M   'P 1'
#
loop_
_entity.id
_entity.type
_entity.pdbx_description
1 polymer ?
#
loop_
_entity_poly.entity_id
_entity_poly.type
_entity_poly.pdbx_seq_one_letter_code
_entity_poly.pdbx_strand_id
1 'polypeptide(L)'
;SEGVKSLYEDDQILTVTKSSKRSPVHREAYSDYVVIKRFSDQGEPVGEVRLLGLYTSQFYSYSPRRIPILREKVNWILDRAGFSPTSHDGKALLTILDSHPREELLHISREILADAAIGIWQIYERRVVKVFVHPDPFDKFVNCLVYLPRESYSTDVREKIQLAIGIALDAIESEFTTEFVPDSVLVRIYLVYKIQNRHYLEVDVESLQGLVEKTIRDWSDEFQEQALKQFGPAEGTTLSRRFQRAFSGAYREIYEPEFALKHIELFDPLESLDDVAIDLQKDQV
;
A
#
# COMPACT_ATOMS: atom_id res chain seq x y z
N SER A 1 8.70 8.78 -28.17
CA SER A 1 8.29 7.70 -29.03
C SER A 1 8.98 6.34 -28.76
N GLU A 2 9.75 6.19 -27.67
CA GLU A 2 10.27 4.88 -27.24
C GLU A 2 9.16 3.92 -26.79
N GLY A 3 8.11 4.41 -26.16
CA GLY A 3 6.97 3.59 -25.75
C GLY A 3 6.15 2.98 -26.90
N VAL A 4 6.25 3.53 -28.11
CA VAL A 4 5.56 2.96 -29.31
C VAL A 4 6.35 1.77 -29.87
N LYS A 5 7.68 1.80 -29.82
CA LYS A 5 8.52 0.66 -30.26
C LYS A 5 8.34 -0.57 -29.36
N SER A 6 8.27 -0.37 -28.05
CA SER A 6 8.06 -1.44 -27.08
C SER A 6 6.76 -2.21 -27.30
N LEU A 7 5.69 -1.55 -27.74
CA LEU A 7 4.38 -2.19 -28.03
C LEU A 7 4.45 -3.19 -29.19
N TYR A 8 5.35 -2.99 -30.16
CA TYR A 8 5.50 -3.90 -31.31
C TYR A 8 6.44 -5.07 -31.03
N GLU A 9 7.33 -4.92 -30.04
CA GLU A 9 8.32 -5.93 -29.65
C GLU A 9 7.79 -6.94 -28.62
N ASP A 10 6.67 -6.64 -27.95
CA ASP A 10 6.04 -7.51 -26.98
C ASP A 10 5.09 -8.49 -27.70
N ASP A 11 5.11 -9.77 -27.33
CA ASP A 11 4.23 -10.82 -27.86
C ASP A 11 2.76 -10.68 -27.41
N GLN A 12 2.47 -9.73 -26.52
CA GLN A 12 1.10 -9.51 -26.03
C GLN A 12 0.20 -8.91 -27.10
N ILE A 13 -0.93 -9.58 -27.37
CA ILE A 13 -1.97 -9.13 -28.31
C ILE A 13 -2.73 -7.91 -27.73
N LEU A 14 -2.94 -7.92 -26.42
CA LEU A 14 -3.69 -6.93 -25.69
C LEU A 14 -2.83 -6.29 -24.62
N THR A 15 -2.73 -4.97 -24.62
CA THR A 15 -2.09 -4.20 -23.57
C THR A 15 -3.09 -3.22 -22.98
N VAL A 16 -3.16 -3.16 -21.65
CA VAL A 16 -4.00 -2.21 -20.92
C VAL A 16 -3.12 -1.36 -20.02
N THR A 17 -3.27 -0.05 -20.07
CA THR A 17 -2.52 0.89 -19.25
C THR A 17 -3.32 2.15 -18.98
N LYS A 18 -2.81 3.03 -18.11
CA LYS A 18 -3.42 4.34 -17.86
C LYS A 18 -2.84 5.41 -18.77
N SER A 19 -3.71 6.31 -19.23
CA SER A 19 -3.30 7.54 -19.92
C SER A 19 -2.60 8.47 -18.92
N SER A 20 -1.62 9.24 -19.38
CA SER A 20 -1.00 10.30 -18.57
C SER A 20 -1.90 11.53 -18.36
N LYS A 21 -3.07 11.57 -19.01
CA LYS A 21 -4.05 12.67 -18.93
C LYS A 21 -5.31 12.21 -18.20
N ARG A 22 -5.79 13.07 -17.31
CA ARG A 22 -7.09 12.87 -16.64
C ARG A 22 -8.24 13.10 -17.64
N SER A 23 -9.31 12.35 -17.47
CA SER A 23 -10.55 12.58 -18.20
C SER A 23 -11.20 13.87 -17.69
N PRO A 24 -11.60 14.79 -18.57
CA PRO A 24 -12.40 15.96 -18.20
C PRO A 24 -13.90 15.66 -18.12
N VAL A 25 -14.32 14.42 -18.38
CA VAL A 25 -15.73 14.02 -18.52
C VAL A 25 -16.06 12.97 -17.49
N HIS A 26 -17.23 13.05 -16.88
CA HIS A 26 -17.81 12.18 -15.85
C HIS A 26 -17.11 12.21 -14.50
N ARG A 27 -15.85 11.86 -14.42
CA ARG A 27 -15.03 11.90 -13.20
C ARG A 27 -13.59 12.28 -13.55
N GLU A 28 -12.95 13.02 -12.66
CA GLU A 28 -11.54 13.33 -12.77
C GLU A 28 -10.68 12.12 -12.38
N ALA A 29 -10.48 11.22 -13.34
CA ALA A 29 -9.63 10.04 -13.18
C ALA A 29 -8.74 9.87 -14.42
N TYR A 30 -7.62 9.20 -14.27
CA TYR A 30 -6.80 8.82 -15.42
C TYR A 30 -7.58 7.85 -16.29
N SER A 31 -7.71 8.20 -17.58
CA SER A 31 -8.40 7.33 -18.56
C SER A 31 -7.62 6.04 -18.78
N ASP A 32 -8.34 4.96 -19.00
CA ASP A 32 -7.75 3.69 -19.37
C ASP A 32 -7.49 3.65 -20.88
N TYR A 33 -6.35 3.06 -21.23
CA TYR A 33 -5.87 2.96 -22.60
C TYR A 33 -5.72 1.49 -22.96
N VAL A 34 -6.55 1.02 -23.87
CA VAL A 34 -6.56 -0.37 -24.33
C VAL A 34 -6.02 -0.41 -25.73
N VAL A 35 -4.96 -1.19 -25.95
CA VAL A 35 -4.30 -1.38 -27.24
C VAL A 35 -4.44 -2.83 -27.66
N ILE A 36 -4.97 -3.05 -28.87
CA ILE A 36 -5.14 -4.37 -29.47
C ILE A 36 -4.32 -4.42 -30.74
N LYS A 37 -3.33 -5.31 -30.80
CA LYS A 37 -2.52 -5.52 -32.00
C LYS A 37 -3.32 -6.16 -33.11
N ARG A 38 -3.05 -5.74 -34.34
CA ARG A 38 -3.57 -6.31 -35.56
C ARG A 38 -2.45 -7.04 -36.27
N PHE A 39 -2.74 -8.25 -36.74
CA PHE A 39 -1.78 -9.10 -37.43
C PHE A 39 -2.23 -9.34 -38.86
N SER A 40 -1.27 -9.53 -39.76
CA SER A 40 -1.50 -10.02 -41.12
C SER A 40 -1.85 -11.51 -41.10
N ASP A 41 -2.27 -12.04 -42.25
CA ASP A 41 -2.50 -13.49 -42.42
C ASP A 41 -1.22 -14.34 -42.20
N GLN A 42 -0.05 -13.70 -42.20
CA GLN A 42 1.25 -14.34 -41.95
C GLN A 42 1.68 -14.22 -40.49
N GLY A 43 0.87 -13.61 -39.62
CA GLY A 43 1.17 -13.45 -38.19
C GLY A 43 2.05 -12.25 -37.86
N GLU A 44 2.36 -11.39 -38.83
CA GLU A 44 3.16 -10.19 -38.59
C GLU A 44 2.30 -9.04 -38.06
N PRO A 45 2.78 -8.24 -37.09
CA PRO A 45 2.03 -7.09 -36.59
C PRO A 45 1.97 -5.97 -37.66
N VAL A 46 0.76 -5.66 -38.10
CA VAL A 46 0.51 -4.67 -39.17
C VAL A 46 -0.14 -3.38 -38.65
N GLY A 47 -0.49 -3.30 -37.39
CA GLY A 47 -1.11 -2.12 -36.80
C GLY A 47 -1.73 -2.39 -35.46
N GLU A 48 -2.47 -1.43 -34.95
CA GLU A 48 -3.16 -1.52 -33.67
C GLU A 48 -4.50 -0.79 -33.67
N VAL A 49 -5.40 -1.25 -32.80
CA VAL A 49 -6.63 -0.53 -32.44
C VAL A 49 -6.43 0.04 -31.04
N ARG A 50 -6.67 1.33 -30.87
CA ARG A 50 -6.55 2.04 -29.59
C ARG A 50 -7.90 2.49 -29.11
N LEU A 51 -8.24 2.14 -27.87
CA LEU A 51 -9.44 2.60 -27.19
C LEU A 51 -8.99 3.42 -25.97
N LEU A 52 -9.57 4.60 -25.82
CA LEU A 52 -9.32 5.50 -24.69
C LEU A 52 -10.65 5.81 -24.03
N GLY A 53 -10.76 5.63 -22.71
CA GLY A 53 -11.99 5.91 -22.00
C GLY A 53 -11.91 5.58 -20.51
N LEU A 54 -13.08 5.63 -19.88
CA LEU A 54 -13.26 5.16 -18.50
C LEU A 54 -14.15 3.92 -18.53
N TYR A 55 -13.84 2.95 -17.67
CA TYR A 55 -14.71 1.79 -17.50
C TYR A 55 -16.05 2.20 -16.91
N THR A 56 -17.09 1.48 -17.31
CA THR A 56 -18.45 1.69 -16.80
C THR A 56 -18.61 1.17 -15.36
N SER A 57 -19.66 1.63 -14.66
CA SER A 57 -19.98 1.12 -13.32
C SER A 57 -20.19 -0.39 -13.28
N GLN A 58 -20.69 -0.99 -14.36
CA GLN A 58 -20.86 -2.44 -14.47
C GLN A 58 -19.52 -3.19 -14.40
N PHE A 59 -18.47 -2.65 -14.98
CA PHE A 59 -17.13 -3.24 -14.89
C PHE A 59 -16.65 -3.36 -13.44
N TYR A 60 -16.93 -2.37 -12.61
CA TYR A 60 -16.53 -2.36 -11.18
C TYR A 60 -17.41 -3.28 -10.32
N SER A 61 -18.67 -3.50 -10.70
CA SER A 61 -19.62 -4.31 -9.94
C SER A 61 -19.60 -5.80 -10.28
N TYR A 62 -19.12 -6.18 -11.47
CA TYR A 62 -19.07 -7.59 -11.88
C TYR A 62 -17.91 -8.32 -11.23
N SER A 63 -18.12 -9.59 -10.84
CA SER A 63 -17.01 -10.47 -10.48
C SER A 63 -16.02 -10.60 -11.64
N PRO A 64 -14.69 -10.58 -11.39
CA PRO A 64 -13.67 -10.79 -12.41
C PRO A 64 -13.90 -12.04 -13.24
N ARG A 65 -14.48 -13.07 -12.65
CA ARG A 65 -14.81 -14.33 -13.35
C ARG A 65 -15.87 -14.19 -14.44
N ARG A 66 -16.62 -13.10 -14.47
CA ARG A 66 -17.60 -12.78 -15.53
C ARG A 66 -16.98 -12.03 -16.72
N ILE A 67 -15.75 -11.55 -16.57
CA ILE A 67 -14.99 -10.86 -17.59
C ILE A 67 -14.00 -11.85 -18.20
N PRO A 68 -14.07 -12.17 -19.51
CA PRO A 68 -13.30 -13.28 -20.11
C PRO A 68 -11.80 -13.24 -19.78
N ILE A 69 -11.14 -12.13 -20.00
CA ILE A 69 -9.69 -11.95 -19.76
C ILE A 69 -9.35 -12.14 -18.26
N LEU A 70 -10.16 -11.56 -17.38
CA LEU A 70 -9.92 -11.67 -15.94
C LEU A 70 -10.24 -13.07 -15.42
N ARG A 71 -11.23 -13.74 -16.01
CA ARG A 71 -11.55 -15.13 -15.70
C ARG A 71 -10.37 -16.05 -15.95
N GLU A 72 -9.67 -15.88 -17.08
CA GLU A 72 -8.47 -16.66 -17.40
C GLU A 72 -7.35 -16.42 -16.38
N LYS A 73 -7.12 -15.14 -16.00
CA LYS A 73 -6.16 -14.82 -14.93
C LYS A 73 -6.53 -15.49 -13.62
N VAL A 74 -7.79 -15.41 -13.20
CA VAL A 74 -8.28 -16.00 -11.94
C VAL A 74 -8.12 -17.52 -11.93
N ASN A 75 -8.51 -18.20 -13.01
CA ASN A 75 -8.35 -19.64 -13.12
C ASN A 75 -6.87 -20.05 -13.03
N TRP A 76 -6.01 -19.37 -13.77
CA TRP A 76 -4.57 -19.62 -13.74
C TRP A 76 -3.96 -19.42 -12.34
N ILE A 77 -4.42 -18.41 -11.58
CA ILE A 77 -3.95 -18.15 -10.21
C ILE A 77 -4.38 -19.27 -9.26
N LEU A 78 -5.62 -19.75 -9.36
CA LEU A 78 -6.11 -20.88 -8.57
C LEU A 78 -5.32 -22.15 -8.83
N ASP A 79 -5.06 -22.44 -10.12
CA ASP A 79 -4.26 -23.61 -10.52
C ASP A 79 -2.82 -23.50 -9.99
N ARG A 80 -2.19 -22.33 -10.09
CA ARG A 80 -0.85 -22.07 -9.56
C ARG A 80 -0.79 -22.22 -8.05
N ALA A 81 -1.82 -21.77 -7.32
CA ALA A 81 -1.92 -21.91 -5.87
C ALA A 81 -2.22 -23.36 -5.44
N GLY A 82 -2.66 -24.22 -6.34
CA GLY A 82 -3.08 -25.59 -6.04
C GLY A 82 -4.40 -25.65 -5.26
N PHE A 83 -5.22 -24.59 -5.32
CA PHE A 83 -6.47 -24.51 -4.57
C PHE A 83 -7.67 -24.90 -5.44
N SER A 84 -8.47 -25.85 -4.95
CA SER A 84 -9.78 -26.09 -5.55
C SER A 84 -10.71 -24.88 -5.35
N PRO A 85 -11.41 -24.40 -6.38
CA PRO A 85 -12.36 -23.27 -6.26
C PRO A 85 -13.46 -23.50 -5.20
N THR A 86 -13.72 -24.74 -4.83
CA THR A 86 -14.75 -25.13 -3.84
C THR A 86 -14.18 -25.32 -2.44
N SER A 87 -12.86 -25.40 -2.27
CA SER A 87 -12.21 -25.49 -0.96
C SER A 87 -12.32 -24.18 -0.18
N HIS A 88 -12.04 -24.23 1.11
CA HIS A 88 -11.98 -23.03 1.96
C HIS A 88 -10.94 -22.02 1.43
N ASP A 89 -9.72 -22.48 1.18
CA ASP A 89 -8.63 -21.64 0.68
C ASP A 89 -8.90 -21.09 -0.73
N GLY A 90 -9.50 -21.92 -1.60
CA GLY A 90 -9.91 -21.47 -2.93
C GLY A 90 -10.99 -20.37 -2.87
N LYS A 91 -11.96 -20.50 -1.97
CA LYS A 91 -12.98 -19.45 -1.75
C LYS A 91 -12.37 -18.18 -1.18
N ALA A 92 -11.45 -18.29 -0.21
CA ALA A 92 -10.73 -17.15 0.35
C ALA A 92 -9.91 -16.43 -0.73
N LEU A 93 -9.16 -17.15 -1.55
CA LEU A 93 -8.39 -16.58 -2.66
C LEU A 93 -9.31 -15.92 -3.70
N LEU A 94 -10.46 -16.52 -4.02
CA LEU A 94 -11.46 -15.91 -4.90
C LEU A 94 -12.03 -14.60 -4.32
N THR A 95 -12.28 -14.54 -3.03
CA THR A 95 -12.74 -13.32 -2.35
C THR A 95 -11.70 -12.22 -2.44
N ILE A 96 -10.41 -12.55 -2.26
CA ILE A 96 -9.30 -11.62 -2.42
C ILE A 96 -9.25 -11.07 -3.85
N LEU A 97 -9.35 -11.94 -4.86
CA LEU A 97 -9.35 -11.54 -6.26
C LEU A 97 -10.63 -10.76 -6.66
N ASP A 98 -11.77 -11.13 -6.11
CA ASP A 98 -13.05 -10.42 -6.32
C ASP A 98 -13.04 -9.01 -5.70
N SER A 99 -12.32 -8.80 -4.61
CA SER A 99 -12.14 -7.50 -3.95
C SER A 99 -10.96 -6.68 -4.49
N HIS A 100 -10.07 -7.28 -5.27
CA HIS A 100 -8.90 -6.58 -5.81
C HIS A 100 -9.31 -5.38 -6.68
N PRO A 101 -8.55 -4.25 -6.68
CA PRO A 101 -8.85 -3.10 -7.51
C PRO A 101 -9.01 -3.48 -8.98
N ARG A 102 -10.18 -3.21 -9.55
CA ARG A 102 -10.55 -3.70 -10.89
C ARG A 102 -9.60 -3.25 -11.98
N GLU A 103 -9.17 -2.01 -11.90
CA GLU A 103 -8.26 -1.43 -12.88
C GLU A 103 -6.92 -2.15 -12.84
N GLU A 104 -6.41 -2.42 -11.65
CA GLU A 104 -5.15 -3.13 -11.48
C GLU A 104 -5.20 -4.56 -12.03
N LEU A 105 -6.31 -5.29 -11.85
CA LEU A 105 -6.47 -6.63 -12.40
C LEU A 105 -6.24 -6.72 -13.91
N LEU A 106 -6.51 -5.66 -14.66
CA LEU A 106 -6.26 -5.62 -16.10
C LEU A 106 -4.79 -5.32 -16.42
N HIS A 107 -4.18 -4.41 -15.65
CA HIS A 107 -2.84 -3.91 -15.94
C HIS A 107 -1.73 -4.86 -15.48
N ILE A 108 -1.91 -5.50 -14.34
CA ILE A 108 -0.92 -6.37 -13.70
C ILE A 108 -0.76 -7.70 -14.45
N SER A 109 0.46 -8.22 -14.55
CA SER A 109 0.67 -9.57 -15.07
C SER A 109 0.04 -10.62 -14.15
N ARG A 110 -0.32 -11.77 -14.69
CA ARG A 110 -0.94 -12.86 -13.90
C ARG A 110 0.04 -13.44 -12.87
N GLU A 111 1.34 -13.41 -13.14
CA GLU A 111 2.40 -13.87 -12.25
C GLU A 111 2.50 -12.97 -11.01
N ILE A 112 2.61 -11.66 -11.21
CA ILE A 112 2.69 -10.67 -10.11
C ILE A 112 1.38 -10.66 -9.32
N LEU A 113 0.23 -10.74 -10.00
CA LEU A 113 -1.07 -10.82 -9.34
C LEU A 113 -1.21 -12.09 -8.49
N ALA A 114 -0.69 -13.22 -8.95
CA ALA A 114 -0.70 -14.47 -8.18
C ALA A 114 0.13 -14.33 -6.91
N ASP A 115 1.35 -13.81 -7.02
CA ASP A 115 2.24 -13.64 -5.87
C ASP A 115 1.63 -12.65 -4.85
N ALA A 116 1.01 -11.56 -5.31
CA ALA A 116 0.28 -10.64 -4.45
C ALA A 116 -0.94 -11.30 -3.79
N ALA A 117 -1.80 -11.97 -4.56
CA ALA A 117 -3.02 -12.59 -4.04
C ALA A 117 -2.72 -13.72 -3.03
N ILE A 118 -1.71 -14.54 -3.30
CA ILE A 118 -1.24 -15.58 -2.36
C ILE A 118 -0.63 -14.92 -1.11
N GLY A 119 0.17 -13.87 -1.28
CA GLY A 119 0.71 -13.10 -0.16
C GLY A 119 -0.38 -12.47 0.72
N ILE A 120 -1.43 -11.93 0.11
CA ILE A 120 -2.61 -11.40 0.84
C ILE A 120 -3.35 -12.54 1.56
N TRP A 121 -3.54 -13.70 0.92
CA TRP A 121 -4.15 -14.87 1.55
C TRP A 121 -3.38 -15.31 2.80
N GLN A 122 -2.05 -15.30 2.77
CA GLN A 122 -1.20 -15.68 3.90
C GLN A 122 -1.34 -14.74 5.11
N ILE A 123 -1.72 -13.49 4.90
CA ILE A 123 -1.87 -12.49 5.97
C ILE A 123 -3.31 -12.17 6.33
N TYR A 124 -4.30 -12.79 5.67
CA TYR A 124 -5.71 -12.39 5.70
C TYR A 124 -6.31 -12.27 7.10
N GLU A 125 -5.87 -13.14 8.02
CA GLU A 125 -6.30 -13.16 9.43
C GLU A 125 -5.23 -12.59 10.38
N ARG A 126 -4.12 -12.07 9.85
CA ARG A 126 -3.00 -11.58 10.65
C ARG A 126 -3.02 -10.07 10.78
N ARG A 127 -2.72 -9.57 11.97
CA ARG A 127 -2.56 -8.14 12.24
C ARG A 127 -1.15 -7.69 11.87
N VAL A 128 -0.87 -7.58 10.60
CA VAL A 128 0.44 -7.22 10.07
C VAL A 128 0.32 -6.10 9.05
N VAL A 129 1.41 -5.39 8.84
CA VAL A 129 1.59 -4.50 7.69
C VAL A 129 2.15 -5.30 6.54
N LYS A 130 1.62 -5.09 5.36
CA LYS A 130 2.17 -5.63 4.12
C LYS A 130 2.01 -4.63 2.99
N VAL A 131 3.08 -4.47 2.22
CA VAL A 131 3.11 -3.58 1.06
C VAL A 131 3.40 -4.41 -0.18
N PHE A 132 2.60 -4.20 -1.22
CA PHE A 132 2.83 -4.74 -2.56
C PHE A 132 3.01 -3.57 -3.50
N VAL A 133 4.02 -3.63 -4.36
CA VAL A 133 4.37 -2.56 -5.30
C VAL A 133 4.37 -3.11 -6.71
N HIS A 134 3.62 -2.50 -7.58
CA HIS A 134 3.46 -2.92 -8.97
C HIS A 134 3.64 -1.73 -9.91
N PRO A 135 4.71 -1.70 -10.72
CA PRO A 135 4.86 -0.68 -11.74
C PRO A 135 3.87 -0.90 -12.89
N ASP A 136 3.45 0.19 -13.51
CA ASP A 136 2.74 0.17 -14.79
C ASP A 136 3.66 -0.32 -15.91
N PRO A 137 3.16 -1.05 -16.92
CA PRO A 137 3.96 -1.55 -18.04
C PRO A 137 4.77 -0.48 -18.80
N PHE A 138 4.39 0.79 -18.69
CA PHE A 138 5.07 1.91 -19.35
C PHE A 138 5.86 2.80 -18.38
N ASP A 139 6.05 2.37 -17.16
CA ASP A 139 6.79 3.10 -16.11
C ASP A 139 6.28 4.54 -15.87
N LYS A 140 4.98 4.77 -16.03
CA LYS A 140 4.36 6.08 -15.77
C LYS A 140 3.69 6.15 -14.42
N PHE A 141 3.26 5.01 -13.92
CA PHE A 141 2.59 4.86 -12.65
C PHE A 141 3.21 3.74 -11.83
N VAL A 142 3.14 3.88 -10.53
CA VAL A 142 3.44 2.81 -9.56
C VAL A 142 2.20 2.62 -8.69
N ASN A 143 1.70 1.42 -8.66
CA ASN A 143 0.58 1.03 -7.83
C ASN A 143 1.10 0.40 -6.53
N CYS A 144 0.59 0.84 -5.40
CA CYS A 144 0.91 0.29 -4.10
C CYS A 144 -0.36 -0.19 -3.40
N LEU A 145 -0.36 -1.45 -2.97
CA LEU A 145 -1.37 -2.00 -2.07
C LEU A 145 -0.78 -2.07 -0.68
N VAL A 146 -1.32 -1.29 0.24
CA VAL A 146 -0.91 -1.27 1.64
C VAL A 146 -1.99 -1.91 2.47
N TYR A 147 -1.65 -3.00 3.14
CA TYR A 147 -2.51 -3.66 4.13
C TYR A 147 -2.00 -3.31 5.52
N LEU A 148 -2.91 -2.93 6.41
CA LEU A 148 -2.59 -2.65 7.82
C LEU A 148 -3.77 -3.05 8.72
N PRO A 149 -3.53 -3.27 10.04
CA PRO A 149 -4.60 -3.55 10.99
C PRO A 149 -5.65 -2.43 11.02
N ARG A 150 -6.94 -2.78 11.08
CA ARG A 150 -8.05 -1.81 11.09
C ARG A 150 -7.94 -0.81 12.23
N GLU A 151 -7.51 -1.26 13.40
CA GLU A 151 -7.29 -0.43 14.59
C GLU A 151 -6.20 0.63 14.43
N SER A 152 -5.24 0.40 13.53
CA SER A 152 -4.17 1.34 13.21
C SER A 152 -4.54 2.33 12.11
N TYR A 153 -5.73 2.21 11.51
CA TYR A 153 -6.15 3.09 10.43
C TYR A 153 -6.85 4.35 10.96
N SER A 154 -6.41 5.49 10.47
CA SER A 154 -7.13 6.76 10.50
C SER A 154 -6.88 7.51 9.19
N THR A 155 -7.65 8.56 8.94
CA THR A 155 -7.42 9.44 7.77
C THR A 155 -6.02 10.06 7.82
N ASP A 156 -5.58 10.49 9.00
CA ASP A 156 -4.25 11.07 9.22
C ASP A 156 -3.13 10.06 8.93
N VAL A 157 -3.25 8.83 9.45
CA VAL A 157 -2.30 7.74 9.16
C VAL A 157 -2.26 7.44 7.66
N ARG A 158 -3.42 7.38 6.98
CA ARG A 158 -3.46 7.18 5.54
C ARG A 158 -2.74 8.30 4.78
N GLU A 159 -2.92 9.58 5.18
CA GLU A 159 -2.26 10.74 4.56
C GLU A 159 -0.75 10.70 4.75
N LYS A 160 -0.30 10.37 5.95
CA LYS A 160 1.13 10.19 6.26
C LYS A 160 1.76 9.07 5.44
N ILE A 161 1.10 7.91 5.34
CA ILE A 161 1.56 6.79 4.50
C ILE A 161 1.63 7.20 3.03
N GLN A 162 0.58 7.85 2.51
CA GLN A 162 0.52 8.32 1.12
C GLN A 162 1.66 9.29 0.81
N LEU A 163 1.93 10.23 1.69
CA LEU A 163 3.01 11.20 1.55
C LEU A 163 4.38 10.51 1.62
N ALA A 164 4.60 9.66 2.63
CA ALA A 164 5.89 9.01 2.86
C ALA A 164 6.30 8.09 1.68
N ILE A 165 5.37 7.26 1.19
CA ILE A 165 5.61 6.43 0.00
C ILE A 165 5.80 7.31 -1.24
N GLY A 166 5.03 8.38 -1.39
CA GLY A 166 5.15 9.32 -2.51
C GLY A 166 6.53 9.96 -2.58
N ILE A 167 7.08 10.37 -1.45
CA ILE A 167 8.46 10.90 -1.36
C ILE A 167 9.48 9.82 -1.73
N ALA A 168 9.35 8.62 -1.19
CA ALA A 168 10.26 7.51 -1.48
C ALA A 168 10.28 7.11 -2.95
N LEU A 169 9.14 7.25 -3.66
CA LEU A 169 9.01 6.94 -5.09
C LEU A 169 9.31 8.13 -6.01
N ASP A 170 9.63 9.31 -5.49
CA ASP A 170 9.76 10.57 -6.24
C ASP A 170 8.51 10.83 -7.10
N ALA A 171 7.34 10.64 -6.49
CA ALA A 171 6.06 10.79 -7.16
C ALA A 171 5.64 12.25 -7.29
N ILE A 172 5.06 12.61 -8.43
CA ILE A 172 4.57 13.97 -8.70
C ILE A 172 3.10 14.16 -8.35
N GLU A 173 2.35 13.06 -8.29
CA GLU A 173 0.92 13.05 -8.05
C GLU A 173 0.50 11.68 -7.51
N SER A 174 -0.53 11.64 -6.68
CA SER A 174 -1.07 10.38 -6.16
C SER A 174 -2.58 10.40 -6.05
N GLU A 175 -3.19 9.22 -6.22
CA GLU A 175 -4.60 8.94 -5.96
C GLU A 175 -4.69 7.80 -4.95
N PHE A 176 -5.80 7.73 -4.21
CA PHE A 176 -6.01 6.65 -3.25
C PHE A 176 -7.45 6.15 -3.25
N THR A 177 -7.59 4.90 -2.81
CA THR A 177 -8.88 4.30 -2.42
C THR A 177 -8.65 3.47 -1.17
N THR A 178 -9.55 3.60 -0.18
CA THR A 178 -9.50 2.79 1.05
C THR A 178 -10.66 1.82 1.07
N GLU A 179 -10.38 0.58 1.44
CA GLU A 179 -11.40 -0.47 1.58
C GLU A 179 -11.16 -1.28 2.85
N PHE A 180 -12.19 -1.40 3.66
CA PHE A 180 -12.21 -2.32 4.80
C PHE A 180 -12.54 -3.72 4.28
N VAL A 181 -11.51 -4.56 4.19
CA VAL A 181 -11.62 -5.90 3.61
C VAL A 181 -12.68 -6.71 4.38
N PRO A 182 -13.73 -7.23 3.70
CA PRO A 182 -14.77 -8.02 4.37
C PRO A 182 -14.14 -9.23 5.09
N ASP A 183 -14.68 -9.55 6.27
CA ASP A 183 -14.27 -10.70 7.11
C ASP A 183 -12.77 -10.76 7.44
N SER A 184 -12.04 -9.64 7.33
CA SER A 184 -10.62 -9.52 7.67
C SER A 184 -10.39 -8.48 8.76
N VAL A 185 -9.32 -8.65 9.53
CA VAL A 185 -8.83 -7.68 10.51
C VAL A 185 -8.06 -6.53 9.88
N LEU A 186 -7.92 -6.55 8.55
CA LEU A 186 -7.13 -5.60 7.77
C LEU A 186 -7.99 -4.56 7.08
N VAL A 187 -7.40 -3.40 6.85
CA VAL A 187 -7.83 -2.39 5.87
C VAL A 187 -6.82 -2.39 4.73
N ARG A 188 -7.31 -2.15 3.53
CA ARG A 188 -6.49 -1.99 2.34
C ARG A 188 -6.52 -0.53 1.89
N ILE A 189 -5.36 0.05 1.67
CA ILE A 189 -5.17 1.33 0.99
C ILE A 189 -4.55 1.01 -0.37
N TYR A 190 -5.26 1.35 -1.43
CA TYR A 190 -4.74 1.30 -2.79
C TYR A 190 -4.29 2.69 -3.20
N LEU A 191 -3.02 2.82 -3.55
CA LEU A 191 -2.37 4.06 -3.91
C LEU A 191 -1.85 3.95 -5.34
N VAL A 192 -2.13 4.97 -6.15
CA VAL A 192 -1.62 5.09 -7.51
C VAL A 192 -0.75 6.32 -7.58
N TYR A 193 0.54 6.13 -7.82
CA TYR A 193 1.53 7.20 -7.91
C TYR A 193 1.91 7.44 -9.36
N LYS A 194 1.84 8.67 -9.81
CA LYS A 194 2.39 9.11 -11.09
C LYS A 194 3.85 9.49 -10.90
N ILE A 195 4.72 8.90 -11.70
CA ILE A 195 6.17 9.10 -11.64
C ILE A 195 6.69 9.74 -12.92
N GLN A 196 7.81 10.46 -12.83
CA GLN A 196 8.49 11.05 -13.99
C GLN A 196 9.71 10.26 -14.43
N ASN A 197 10.34 9.56 -13.51
CA ASN A 197 11.56 8.82 -13.73
C ASN A 197 11.42 7.40 -13.14
N ARG A 198 12.43 6.56 -13.37
CA ARG A 198 12.44 5.18 -12.91
C ARG A 198 13.08 5.01 -11.52
N HIS A 199 13.06 6.04 -10.70
CA HIS A 199 13.65 5.98 -9.36
C HIS A 199 13.04 4.86 -8.50
N TYR A 200 11.77 4.49 -8.74
CA TYR A 200 11.11 3.38 -8.06
C TYR A 200 11.85 2.03 -8.17
N LEU A 201 12.68 1.84 -9.21
CA LEU A 201 13.51 0.63 -9.37
C LEU A 201 14.59 0.50 -8.29
N GLU A 202 14.97 1.61 -7.64
CA GLU A 202 15.95 1.66 -6.57
C GLU A 202 15.31 1.46 -5.19
N VAL A 203 13.97 1.49 -5.14
CA VAL A 203 13.22 1.43 -3.88
C VAL A 203 12.89 -0.02 -3.54
N ASP A 204 13.43 -0.48 -2.43
CA ASP A 204 13.15 -1.80 -1.90
C ASP A 204 11.77 -1.85 -1.22
N VAL A 205 10.99 -2.89 -1.52
CA VAL A 205 9.65 -3.08 -0.96
C VAL A 205 9.69 -3.28 0.56
N GLU A 206 10.72 -3.91 1.09
CA GLU A 206 10.90 -4.09 2.54
C GLU A 206 11.14 -2.74 3.23
N SER A 207 11.90 -1.85 2.60
CA SER A 207 12.10 -0.48 3.09
C SER A 207 10.79 0.31 3.11
N LEU A 208 9.95 0.20 2.06
CA LEU A 208 8.62 0.81 2.06
C LEU A 208 7.71 0.23 3.14
N GLN A 209 7.75 -1.08 3.34
CA GLN A 209 7.00 -1.72 4.41
C GLN A 209 7.44 -1.21 5.79
N GLY A 210 8.75 -1.14 6.04
CA GLY A 210 9.30 -0.57 7.28
C GLY A 210 8.91 0.89 7.50
N LEU A 211 8.84 1.68 6.41
CA LEU A 211 8.35 3.07 6.46
C LEU A 211 6.87 3.13 6.88
N VAL A 212 6.03 2.27 6.33
CA VAL A 212 4.61 2.18 6.72
C VAL A 212 4.47 1.71 8.17
N GLU A 213 5.21 0.68 8.57
CA GLU A 213 5.22 0.18 9.96
C GLU A 213 5.61 1.28 10.95
N LYS A 214 6.61 2.08 10.62
CA LYS A 214 7.00 3.24 11.42
C LYS A 214 5.90 4.30 11.48
N THR A 215 5.21 4.56 10.37
CA THR A 215 4.15 5.58 10.30
C THR A 215 2.91 5.22 11.12
N ILE A 216 2.59 3.93 11.23
CA ILE A 216 1.42 3.46 11.99
C ILE A 216 1.71 3.24 13.48
N ARG A 217 2.98 3.21 13.88
CA ARG A 217 3.33 3.10 15.30
C ARG A 217 2.74 4.29 16.06
N ASP A 218 1.97 3.99 17.08
CA ASP A 218 1.54 5.01 18.02
C ASP A 218 2.73 5.39 18.92
N TRP A 219 2.82 6.68 19.25
CA TRP A 219 3.80 7.20 20.21
C TRP A 219 3.88 6.36 21.50
N SER A 220 2.74 5.83 21.93
CA SER A 220 2.66 4.98 23.12
C SER A 220 3.34 3.62 22.94
N ASP A 221 3.28 3.04 21.74
CA ASP A 221 3.94 1.77 21.44
C ASP A 221 5.46 1.95 21.35
N GLU A 222 5.90 3.04 20.72
CA GLU A 222 7.33 3.40 20.68
C GLU A 222 7.86 3.72 22.07
N PHE A 223 7.10 4.44 22.88
CA PHE A 223 7.44 4.73 24.26
C PHE A 223 7.63 3.44 25.08
N GLN A 224 6.74 2.46 24.93
CA GLN A 224 6.85 1.17 25.59
C GLN A 224 8.10 0.41 25.11
N GLU A 225 8.35 0.36 23.79
CA GLU A 225 9.51 -0.32 23.22
C GLU A 225 10.83 0.29 23.75
N GLN A 226 10.92 1.62 23.75
CA GLN A 226 12.09 2.33 24.27
C GLN A 226 12.28 2.11 25.78
N ALA A 227 11.20 2.13 26.57
CA ALA A 227 11.25 1.84 27.99
C ALA A 227 11.75 0.41 28.28
N LEU A 228 11.26 -0.59 27.52
CA LEU A 228 11.73 -1.97 27.61
C LEU A 228 13.21 -2.10 27.27
N LYS A 229 13.66 -1.38 26.24
CA LYS A 229 15.06 -1.40 25.78
C LYS A 229 16.00 -0.75 26.80
N GLN A 230 15.61 0.37 27.40
CA GLN A 230 16.46 1.15 28.32
C GLN A 230 16.48 0.56 29.73
N PHE A 231 15.34 0.14 30.27
CA PHE A 231 15.18 -0.29 31.66
C PHE A 231 14.96 -1.81 31.80
N GLY A 232 14.91 -2.56 30.72
CA GLY A 232 14.64 -3.99 30.73
C GLY A 232 13.15 -4.35 30.88
N PRO A 233 12.80 -5.66 30.73
CA PRO A 233 11.41 -6.08 30.62
C PRO A 233 10.52 -5.76 31.83
N ALA A 234 11.02 -5.91 33.05
CA ALA A 234 10.24 -5.73 34.29
C ALA A 234 9.99 -4.24 34.56
N GLU A 235 11.06 -3.47 34.63
CA GLU A 235 11.00 -2.04 34.92
C GLU A 235 10.39 -1.24 33.80
N GLY A 236 10.80 -1.49 32.55
CA GLY A 236 10.25 -0.84 31.36
C GLY A 236 8.74 -1.04 31.20
N THR A 237 8.21 -2.25 31.51
CA THR A 237 6.76 -2.49 31.52
C THR A 237 6.06 -1.67 32.61
N THR A 238 6.66 -1.56 33.78
CA THR A 238 6.10 -0.79 34.91
C THR A 238 6.05 0.69 34.58
N LEU A 239 7.15 1.25 34.06
CA LEU A 239 7.27 2.64 33.63
C LEU A 239 6.27 2.97 32.52
N SER A 240 6.18 2.12 31.49
CA SER A 240 5.24 2.32 30.39
C SER A 240 3.81 2.37 30.87
N ARG A 241 3.38 1.43 31.71
CA ARG A 241 2.02 1.40 32.27
C ARG A 241 1.70 2.64 33.10
N ARG A 242 2.69 3.14 33.86
CA ARG A 242 2.53 4.29 34.75
C ARG A 242 2.46 5.61 33.98
N PHE A 243 3.32 5.81 32.98
CA PHE A 243 3.57 7.10 32.37
C PHE A 243 3.04 7.26 30.95
N GLN A 244 2.67 6.19 30.21
CA GLN A 244 2.22 6.31 28.82
C GLN A 244 1.02 7.29 28.61
N ARG A 245 0.21 7.53 29.66
CA ARG A 245 -0.91 8.45 29.63
C ARG A 245 -0.62 9.81 30.27
N ALA A 246 0.55 10.00 30.83
CA ALA A 246 0.94 11.24 31.50
C ALA A 246 1.27 12.37 30.51
N PHE A 247 1.67 12.03 29.31
CA PHE A 247 2.06 12.98 28.28
C PHE A 247 0.85 13.40 27.44
N SER A 248 0.63 14.72 27.31
CA SER A 248 -0.46 15.29 26.52
C SER A 248 -0.24 15.08 25.01
N GLY A 249 -1.31 15.20 24.20
CA GLY A 249 -1.20 15.15 22.74
C GLY A 249 -0.19 16.17 22.19
N ALA A 250 -0.25 17.41 22.67
CA ALA A 250 0.70 18.46 22.27
C ALA A 250 2.16 18.12 22.60
N TYR A 251 2.41 17.45 23.73
CA TYR A 251 3.75 16.97 24.07
C TYR A 251 4.24 15.92 23.07
N ARG A 252 3.37 14.96 22.72
CA ARG A 252 3.69 13.83 21.81
C ARG A 252 3.90 14.28 20.35
N GLU A 253 3.35 15.44 19.97
CA GLU A 253 3.58 16.05 18.66
C GLU A 253 4.98 16.67 18.54
N ILE A 254 5.56 17.11 19.67
CA ILE A 254 6.83 17.83 19.71
C ILE A 254 7.99 16.92 20.07
N TYR A 255 7.78 15.98 21.01
CA TYR A 255 8.83 15.17 21.59
C TYR A 255 8.70 13.70 21.27
N GLU A 256 9.78 13.12 20.77
CA GLU A 256 9.92 11.67 20.57
C GLU A 256 9.90 10.93 21.90
N PRO A 257 9.49 9.64 21.95
CA PRO A 257 9.42 8.83 23.16
C PRO A 257 10.71 8.77 23.99
N GLU A 258 11.87 8.84 23.34
CA GLU A 258 13.17 8.87 24.02
C GLU A 258 13.33 10.08 24.95
N PHE A 259 12.82 11.25 24.54
CA PHE A 259 12.83 12.44 25.38
C PHE A 259 11.89 12.29 26.58
N ALA A 260 10.75 11.64 26.37
CA ALA A 260 9.82 11.37 27.47
C ALA A 260 10.43 10.48 28.55
N LEU A 261 11.24 9.49 28.17
CA LEU A 261 11.96 8.66 29.13
C LEU A 261 13.00 9.48 29.92
N LYS A 262 13.75 10.35 29.26
CA LYS A 262 14.68 11.27 29.94
C LYS A 262 13.95 12.19 30.93
N HIS A 263 12.79 12.71 30.56
CA HIS A 263 11.98 13.53 31.45
C HIS A 263 11.45 12.72 32.65
N ILE A 264 11.10 11.44 32.46
CA ILE A 264 10.70 10.57 33.57
C ILE A 264 11.85 10.37 34.55
N GLU A 265 13.07 10.08 34.07
CA GLU A 265 14.25 9.97 34.94
C GLU A 265 14.49 11.24 35.76
N LEU A 266 14.12 12.39 35.21
CA LEU A 266 14.23 13.68 35.90
C LEU A 266 13.10 13.90 36.92
N PHE A 267 11.87 13.46 36.64
CA PHE A 267 10.69 13.74 37.47
C PHE A 267 10.40 12.64 38.51
N ASP A 268 10.72 11.37 38.21
CA ASP A 268 10.38 10.25 39.10
C ASP A 268 11.07 10.32 40.47
N PRO A 269 12.29 10.91 40.62
CA PRO A 269 12.94 11.11 41.93
C PRO A 269 12.32 12.25 42.76
N LEU A 270 11.40 13.06 42.23
CA LEU A 270 10.80 14.17 43.00
C LEU A 270 9.79 13.61 44.00
N GLU A 271 10.01 13.91 45.26
CA GLU A 271 9.24 13.37 46.41
C GLU A 271 8.09 14.33 46.82
N SER A 272 8.18 15.61 46.47
CA SER A 272 7.24 16.65 46.88
C SER A 272 6.74 17.48 45.69
N LEU A 273 5.53 18.03 45.82
CA LEU A 273 4.97 19.00 44.85
C LEU A 273 5.75 20.32 44.79
N ASP A 274 6.58 20.57 45.82
CA ASP A 274 7.41 21.77 45.89
C ASP A 274 8.81 21.55 45.29
N ASP A 275 9.13 20.32 44.88
CA ASP A 275 10.39 19.98 44.23
C ASP A 275 10.36 20.46 42.78
N VAL A 276 11.46 21.02 42.31
CA VAL A 276 11.61 21.52 40.92
C VAL A 276 12.77 20.85 40.25
N ALA A 277 12.53 20.27 39.09
CA ALA A 277 13.58 19.78 38.20
C ALA A 277 13.66 20.71 36.97
N ILE A 278 14.88 21.02 36.54
CA ILE A 278 15.14 21.87 35.38
C ILE A 278 15.98 21.09 34.38
N ASP A 279 15.48 20.94 33.16
CA ASP A 279 16.23 20.43 32.02
C ASP A 279 16.53 21.58 31.05
N LEU A 280 17.81 21.73 30.69
CA LEU A 280 18.27 22.72 29.73
C LEU A 280 18.54 22.01 28.38
N GLN A 281 17.59 22.13 27.46
CA GLN A 281 17.72 21.59 26.11
C GLN A 281 18.25 22.66 25.17
N LYS A 282 19.20 22.28 24.32
CA LYS A 282 19.64 23.11 23.21
C LYS A 282 18.61 22.99 22.09
N ASP A 283 17.92 24.07 21.73
CA ASP A 283 17.04 24.07 20.57
C ASP A 283 17.82 23.57 19.35
N GLN A 284 17.35 22.47 18.77
CA GLN A 284 17.77 22.05 17.45
C GLN A 284 16.95 22.87 16.46
N VAL A 285 17.48 24.01 16.04
CA VAL A 285 16.97 24.81 14.93
C VAL A 285 17.45 24.20 13.63
#